data_94e184e0d76a6efcab8c6075fe03a60b
#
_entry.id   94e184e0d76a6efcab8c6075fe03a60b
#
_cell.length_a   1.000
_cell.length_b   1.000
_cell.length_c   1.000
_cell.angle_alpha   90.00
_cell.angle_beta   90.00
_cell.angle_gamma   90.00
#
_symmetry.space_group_name_H-M   'P 1'
#
loop_
_entity.id
_entity.type
_entity.pdbx_description
1 polymer ?
#
loop_
_entity_poly.entity_id
_entity_poly.type
_entity_poly.pdbx_seq_one_letter_code
_entity_poly.pdbx_strand_id
1 'polypeptide(L)'
;RCGAGVKLGDILKICIPRGLFLPVLPGAKAVSVGGAIAADVHGKNHHIDGSFCAHVQSISLVLASGELVTCSEQENPELFRATCGGMGLTGVISDATLSLDSIPSSYINQRSLVANNLAECFVHIEDNADSKYSVAWLDCLATDKNLGRSVLYLGEHAASKNRKTDTMYRERSGLGVPFSIPSFLLNKTTVSSFNASYFGIQKRKKSNTTLGCDNYFFPLDSISNWNRLYGSKGFLQYQFVIPNEGALEGITSVLEKIAEKGKGSFLTVLKKFGDSNENLLSFARSGYTLTLDFKNEPALFPLLEDLDQIVLAHDGRLYLAKDARMSEEVFKASYPNWERFMTIKNKYDPDNRFASLQSNRLGLTQ
;
A
#
# COMPACT_ATOMS: atom_id res chain seq x y z
N ARG A 1 -13.81 16.24 -11.03
CA ARG A 1 -13.03 15.77 -12.17
C ARG A 1 -11.65 16.39 -12.15
N CYS A 2 -10.61 15.62 -12.45
CA CYS A 2 -9.22 16.10 -12.51
C CYS A 2 -8.42 15.29 -13.55
N GLY A 3 -7.33 15.89 -14.05
CA GLY A 3 -6.41 15.21 -14.95
C GLY A 3 -5.67 14.05 -14.24
N ALA A 4 -5.38 12.98 -14.94
CA ALA A 4 -4.72 11.80 -14.38
C ALA A 4 -3.30 12.06 -13.87
N GLY A 5 -2.61 13.09 -14.38
CA GLY A 5 -1.28 13.52 -13.93
C GLY A 5 -1.28 14.31 -12.62
N VAL A 6 -2.44 14.73 -12.10
CA VAL A 6 -2.54 15.46 -10.83
C VAL A 6 -2.11 14.55 -9.68
N LYS A 7 -1.30 15.05 -8.76
CA LYS A 7 -0.87 14.31 -7.57
C LYS A 7 -1.94 14.34 -6.49
N LEU A 8 -2.05 13.24 -5.74
CA LEU A 8 -3.01 13.16 -4.62
C LEU A 8 -2.78 14.27 -3.59
N GLY A 9 -1.52 14.62 -3.33
CA GLY A 9 -1.17 15.73 -2.44
C GLY A 9 -1.71 17.08 -2.91
N ASP A 10 -1.77 17.35 -4.23
CA ASP A 10 -2.30 18.60 -4.76
C ASP A 10 -3.83 18.66 -4.65
N ILE A 11 -4.51 17.51 -4.78
CA ILE A 11 -5.94 17.40 -4.49
C ILE A 11 -6.21 17.72 -3.02
N LEU A 12 -5.43 17.15 -2.09
CA LEU A 12 -5.59 17.39 -0.66
C LEU A 12 -5.44 18.88 -0.28
N LYS A 13 -4.47 19.59 -0.90
CA LYS A 13 -4.28 21.04 -0.70
C LYS A 13 -5.53 21.86 -1.05
N ILE A 14 -6.26 21.40 -2.06
CA ILE A 14 -7.48 22.09 -2.55
C ILE A 14 -8.71 21.67 -1.75
N CYS A 15 -8.83 20.37 -1.44
CA CYS A 15 -10.03 19.78 -0.87
C CYS A 15 -10.14 19.96 0.65
N ILE A 16 -9.06 19.74 1.40
CA ILE A 16 -9.08 19.82 2.87
C ILE A 16 -9.56 21.17 3.39
N PRO A 17 -9.11 22.33 2.85
CA PRO A 17 -9.65 23.63 3.27
C PRO A 17 -11.16 23.81 3.04
N ARG A 18 -11.75 22.98 2.16
CA ARG A 18 -13.18 22.96 1.86
C ARG A 18 -13.96 21.94 2.70
N GLY A 19 -13.26 21.23 3.61
CA GLY A 19 -13.86 20.16 4.40
C GLY A 19 -14.11 18.87 3.62
N LEU A 20 -13.33 18.65 2.53
CA LEU A 20 -13.41 17.47 1.67
C LEU A 20 -12.09 16.70 1.73
N PHE A 21 -12.17 15.38 1.54
CA PHE A 21 -11.03 14.49 1.63
C PHE A 21 -11.10 13.36 0.60
N LEU A 22 -9.96 12.86 0.15
CA LEU A 22 -9.91 11.64 -0.64
C LEU A 22 -10.22 10.44 0.27
N PRO A 23 -11.22 9.60 -0.05
CA PRO A 23 -11.60 8.48 0.81
C PRO A 23 -10.46 7.52 1.07
N VAL A 24 -9.65 7.22 0.05
CA VAL A 24 -8.53 6.29 0.12
C VAL A 24 -7.21 6.99 -0.23
N LEU A 25 -6.22 6.84 0.64
CA LEU A 25 -4.88 7.40 0.45
C LEU A 25 -3.80 6.33 0.63
N PRO A 26 -2.89 6.16 -0.35
CA PRO A 26 -1.69 5.33 -0.18
C PRO A 26 -0.70 6.01 0.78
N GLY A 27 0.40 5.33 1.09
CA GLY A 27 1.42 5.83 2.02
C GLY A 27 2.27 7.01 1.52
N ALA A 28 2.08 7.47 0.27
CA ALA A 28 2.80 8.59 -0.33
C ALA A 28 1.83 9.49 -1.11
N LYS A 29 1.93 10.81 -0.92
CA LYS A 29 1.07 11.81 -1.59
C LYS A 29 1.56 12.23 -2.97
N ALA A 30 2.76 11.82 -3.36
CA ALA A 30 3.34 12.11 -4.68
C ALA A 30 2.76 11.24 -5.82
N VAL A 31 1.93 10.25 -5.50
CA VAL A 31 1.26 9.39 -6.47
C VAL A 31 0.27 10.22 -7.28
N SER A 32 0.26 10.02 -8.62
CA SER A 32 -0.73 10.65 -9.52
C SER A 32 -2.07 9.91 -9.47
N VAL A 33 -3.15 10.59 -9.84
CA VAL A 33 -4.50 9.98 -9.94
C VAL A 33 -4.48 8.79 -10.90
N GLY A 34 -3.92 8.93 -12.09
CA GLY A 34 -3.82 7.82 -13.05
C GLY A 34 -3.03 6.63 -12.51
N GLY A 35 -1.91 6.88 -11.81
CA GLY A 35 -1.15 5.82 -11.14
C GLY A 35 -1.91 5.16 -10.00
N ALA A 36 -2.69 5.93 -9.22
CA ALA A 36 -3.53 5.40 -8.15
C ALA A 36 -4.63 4.49 -8.70
N ILE A 37 -5.24 4.84 -9.84
CA ILE A 37 -6.25 4.03 -10.54
C ILE A 37 -5.60 2.79 -11.16
N ALA A 38 -4.51 2.96 -11.90
CA ALA A 38 -3.84 1.87 -12.60
C ALA A 38 -3.31 0.78 -11.66
N ALA A 39 -2.97 1.13 -10.42
CA ALA A 39 -2.52 0.20 -9.39
C ALA A 39 -3.62 -0.17 -8.39
N ASP A 40 -4.84 0.37 -8.53
CA ASP A 40 -5.94 0.27 -7.59
C ASP A 40 -5.44 0.35 -6.14
N VAL A 41 -4.80 1.49 -5.83
CA VAL A 41 -4.08 1.65 -4.55
C VAL A 41 -5.03 1.54 -3.35
N HIS A 42 -4.49 1.07 -2.23
CA HIS A 42 -5.21 0.92 -0.98
C HIS A 42 -4.68 1.84 0.12
N GLY A 43 -5.53 2.15 1.08
CA GLY A 43 -5.23 2.98 2.25
C GLY A 43 -5.08 2.21 3.56
N LYS A 44 -5.19 2.93 4.68
CA LYS A 44 -5.27 2.39 6.05
C LYS A 44 -6.70 1.99 6.43
N ASN A 45 -7.65 2.18 5.54
CA ASN A 45 -9.09 2.04 5.72
C ASN A 45 -9.72 1.03 4.73
N HIS A 46 -8.90 0.16 4.10
CA HIS A 46 -9.43 -0.76 3.10
C HIS A 46 -10.51 -1.69 3.66
N HIS A 47 -10.44 -2.05 4.94
CA HIS A 47 -11.43 -2.90 5.61
C HIS A 47 -12.81 -2.25 5.76
N ILE A 48 -12.92 -0.93 5.55
CA ILE A 48 -14.18 -0.16 5.59
C ILE A 48 -14.51 0.43 4.21
N ASP A 49 -13.56 1.14 3.59
CA ASP A 49 -13.81 1.96 2.39
C ASP A 49 -13.34 1.29 1.08
N GLY A 50 -12.71 0.11 1.15
CA GLY A 50 -12.16 -0.59 -0.03
C GLY A 50 -10.92 0.09 -0.61
N SER A 51 -10.67 -0.13 -1.90
CA SER A 51 -9.55 0.42 -2.65
C SER A 51 -9.91 1.77 -3.32
N PHE A 52 -8.92 2.42 -3.93
CA PHE A 52 -9.09 3.72 -4.57
C PHE A 52 -10.15 3.72 -5.67
N CYS A 53 -10.20 2.64 -6.47
CA CYS A 53 -11.13 2.56 -7.59
C CYS A 53 -12.59 2.41 -7.17
N ALA A 54 -12.90 2.01 -5.93
CA ALA A 54 -14.26 2.05 -5.39
C ALA A 54 -14.83 3.49 -5.32
N HIS A 55 -13.96 4.49 -5.37
CA HIS A 55 -14.30 5.91 -5.31
C HIS A 55 -14.09 6.64 -6.64
N VAL A 56 -13.87 5.91 -7.74
CA VAL A 56 -13.75 6.42 -9.10
C VAL A 56 -15.09 6.25 -9.82
N GLN A 57 -15.74 7.36 -10.16
CA GLN A 57 -17.04 7.34 -10.84
C GLN A 57 -16.88 7.08 -12.34
N SER A 58 -15.85 7.67 -12.97
CA SER A 58 -15.55 7.47 -14.39
C SER A 58 -14.12 7.88 -14.69
N ILE A 59 -13.58 7.33 -15.78
CA ILE A 59 -12.30 7.71 -16.38
C ILE A 59 -12.48 7.99 -17.86
N SER A 60 -11.66 8.91 -18.39
CA SER A 60 -11.45 9.05 -19.83
C SER A 60 -10.16 8.31 -20.20
N LEU A 61 -10.25 7.37 -21.13
CA LEU A 61 -9.15 6.47 -21.51
C LEU A 61 -8.80 6.64 -22.99
N VAL A 62 -7.54 6.91 -23.31
CA VAL A 62 -7.02 6.90 -24.69
C VAL A 62 -6.54 5.49 -25.00
N LEU A 63 -7.20 4.86 -25.97
CA LEU A 63 -6.90 3.49 -26.42
C LEU A 63 -5.67 3.44 -27.34
N ALA A 64 -5.19 2.24 -27.64
CA ALA A 64 -4.09 2.01 -28.61
C ALA A 64 -4.44 2.48 -30.03
N SER A 65 -5.72 2.52 -30.38
CA SER A 65 -6.22 3.10 -31.64
C SER A 65 -6.08 4.64 -31.73
N GLY A 66 -5.88 5.32 -30.58
CA GLY A 66 -5.96 6.77 -30.45
C GLY A 66 -7.36 7.28 -30.11
N GLU A 67 -8.34 6.42 -30.04
CA GLU A 67 -9.71 6.77 -29.66
C GLU A 67 -9.77 7.13 -28.17
N LEU A 68 -10.55 8.17 -27.82
CA LEU A 68 -10.87 8.55 -26.46
C LEU A 68 -12.22 7.98 -26.07
N VAL A 69 -12.24 7.11 -25.07
CA VAL A 69 -13.49 6.49 -24.57
C VAL A 69 -13.70 6.81 -23.09
N THR A 70 -14.98 6.90 -22.70
CA THR A 70 -15.37 6.98 -21.29
C THR A 70 -15.57 5.59 -20.73
N CYS A 71 -15.05 5.32 -19.54
CA CYS A 71 -15.26 4.06 -18.82
C CYS A 71 -15.78 4.32 -17.40
N SER A 72 -16.77 3.56 -17.00
CA SER A 72 -17.41 3.56 -15.68
C SER A 72 -18.09 2.22 -15.43
N GLU A 73 -18.76 2.05 -14.29
CA GLU A 73 -19.61 0.88 -14.04
C GLU A 73 -20.82 0.77 -15.00
N GLN A 74 -21.25 1.89 -15.63
CA GLN A 74 -22.39 1.95 -16.55
C GLN A 74 -21.96 1.99 -18.03
N GLU A 75 -20.77 2.53 -18.31
CA GLU A 75 -20.25 2.70 -19.66
C GLU A 75 -18.91 2.01 -19.81
N ASN A 76 -18.80 1.08 -20.75
CA ASN A 76 -17.61 0.21 -20.95
C ASN A 76 -17.14 -0.49 -19.65
N PRO A 77 -18.05 -1.15 -18.88
CA PRO A 77 -17.73 -1.66 -17.53
C PRO A 77 -16.61 -2.70 -17.52
N GLU A 78 -16.49 -3.55 -18.51
CA GLU A 78 -15.40 -4.54 -18.58
C GLU A 78 -14.04 -3.87 -18.77
N LEU A 79 -13.96 -2.83 -19.62
CA LEU A 79 -12.75 -2.05 -19.82
C LEU A 79 -12.41 -1.24 -18.58
N PHE A 80 -13.41 -0.68 -17.90
CA PHE A 80 -13.23 0.00 -16.62
C PHE A 80 -12.59 -0.92 -15.57
N ARG A 81 -13.15 -2.12 -15.38
CA ARG A 81 -12.63 -3.12 -14.43
C ARG A 81 -11.26 -3.68 -14.83
N ALA A 82 -10.94 -3.74 -16.11
CA ALA A 82 -9.62 -4.11 -16.59
C ALA A 82 -8.60 -2.98 -16.40
N THR A 83 -9.02 -1.71 -16.47
CA THR A 83 -8.14 -0.54 -16.32
C THR A 83 -7.82 -0.27 -14.85
N CYS A 84 -8.81 -0.42 -13.96
CA CYS A 84 -8.63 -0.31 -12.51
C CYS A 84 -7.75 -1.46 -12.00
N GLY A 85 -6.53 -1.16 -11.56
CA GLY A 85 -5.53 -2.16 -11.18
C GLY A 85 -4.79 -2.81 -12.35
N GLY A 86 -5.11 -2.46 -13.61
CA GLY A 86 -4.55 -3.06 -14.83
C GLY A 86 -3.15 -2.57 -15.21
N MET A 87 -2.45 -1.89 -14.32
CA MET A 87 -1.06 -1.45 -14.45
C MET A 87 -0.77 -0.60 -15.72
N GLY A 88 -1.83 0.07 -16.25
CA GLY A 88 -1.71 0.93 -17.44
C GLY A 88 -1.65 0.17 -18.78
N LEU A 89 -2.01 -1.11 -18.79
CA LEU A 89 -1.90 -1.96 -19.98
C LEU A 89 -3.12 -1.91 -20.93
N THR A 90 -4.17 -1.18 -20.57
CA THR A 90 -5.41 -1.07 -21.36
C THR A 90 -5.54 0.27 -22.08
N GLY A 91 -4.70 1.26 -21.74
CA GLY A 91 -4.75 2.60 -22.31
C GLY A 91 -4.14 3.64 -21.39
N VAL A 92 -4.11 4.88 -21.86
CA VAL A 92 -3.64 6.04 -21.09
C VAL A 92 -4.84 6.76 -20.48
N ILE A 93 -4.94 6.78 -19.15
CA ILE A 93 -5.96 7.55 -18.43
C ILE A 93 -5.63 9.03 -18.59
N SER A 94 -6.52 9.81 -19.19
CA SER A 94 -6.35 11.26 -19.36
C SER A 94 -6.90 12.06 -18.18
N ASP A 95 -8.04 11.66 -17.68
CA ASP A 95 -8.71 12.28 -16.52
C ASP A 95 -9.63 11.28 -15.81
N ALA A 96 -10.05 11.65 -14.60
CA ALA A 96 -10.97 10.87 -13.80
C ALA A 96 -11.94 11.76 -12.99
N THR A 97 -13.13 11.23 -12.73
CA THR A 97 -14.10 11.79 -11.78
C THR A 97 -14.07 10.97 -10.51
N LEU A 98 -13.75 11.61 -9.38
CA LEU A 98 -13.58 10.99 -8.07
C LEU A 98 -14.70 11.42 -7.12
N SER A 99 -15.16 10.51 -6.28
CA SER A 99 -15.94 10.82 -5.08
C SER A 99 -15.03 11.33 -3.97
N LEU A 100 -15.53 12.26 -3.16
CA LEU A 100 -14.82 12.80 -2.00
C LEU A 100 -15.69 12.67 -0.75
N ASP A 101 -15.05 12.41 0.38
CA ASP A 101 -15.69 12.41 1.70
C ASP A 101 -15.75 13.82 2.29
N SER A 102 -16.78 14.09 3.08
CA SER A 102 -16.82 15.26 3.96
C SER A 102 -16.09 14.94 5.26
N ILE A 103 -15.20 15.83 5.69
CA ILE A 103 -14.45 15.69 6.94
C ILE A 103 -14.74 16.85 7.91
N PRO A 104 -14.83 16.58 9.22
CA PRO A 104 -15.02 17.62 10.21
C PRO A 104 -13.76 18.45 10.42
N SER A 105 -12.58 17.83 10.35
CA SER A 105 -11.29 18.51 10.52
C SER A 105 -10.15 17.81 9.76
N SER A 106 -9.03 18.53 9.59
CA SER A 106 -7.77 18.00 9.05
C SER A 106 -6.90 17.30 10.11
N TYR A 107 -7.44 17.08 11.30
CA TYR A 107 -6.75 16.39 12.39
C TYR A 107 -7.29 14.97 12.56
N ILE A 108 -6.39 14.08 12.96
CA ILE A 108 -6.71 12.68 13.28
C ILE A 108 -6.47 12.43 14.77
N ASN A 109 -7.48 11.95 15.47
CA ASN A 109 -7.33 11.38 16.79
C ASN A 109 -6.76 9.97 16.62
N GLN A 110 -5.50 9.80 17.02
CA GLN A 110 -4.81 8.54 16.95
C GLN A 110 -4.82 7.86 18.32
N ARG A 111 -5.18 6.58 18.34
CA ARG A 111 -4.99 5.68 19.49
C ARG A 111 -3.95 4.63 19.13
N SER A 112 -2.97 4.40 20.02
CA SER A 112 -1.91 3.41 19.83
C SER A 112 -2.06 2.27 20.81
N LEU A 113 -2.04 1.02 20.29
CA LEU A 113 -2.08 -0.21 21.08
C LEU A 113 -0.79 -0.99 20.84
N VAL A 114 -0.19 -1.51 21.90
CA VAL A 114 1.05 -2.29 21.84
C VAL A 114 0.67 -3.76 21.91
N ALA A 115 1.19 -4.56 20.96
CA ALA A 115 1.06 -6.01 20.94
C ALA A 115 2.45 -6.65 21.14
N ASN A 116 2.57 -7.62 22.05
CA ASN A 116 3.85 -8.24 22.38
C ASN A 116 4.24 -9.34 21.36
N ASN A 117 3.30 -9.81 20.55
CA ASN A 117 3.50 -10.79 19.48
C ASN A 117 2.44 -10.61 18.38
N LEU A 118 2.57 -11.41 17.31
CA LEU A 118 1.68 -11.34 16.15
C LEU A 118 0.24 -11.69 16.50
N ALA A 119 -0.01 -12.73 17.29
CA ALA A 119 -1.35 -13.15 17.67
C ALA A 119 -2.11 -12.04 18.44
N GLU A 120 -1.43 -11.37 19.39
CA GLU A 120 -2.00 -10.22 20.11
C GLU A 120 -2.30 -9.05 19.16
N CYS A 121 -1.46 -8.83 18.14
CA CYS A 121 -1.71 -7.82 17.11
C CYS A 121 -2.98 -8.12 16.32
N PHE A 122 -3.19 -9.37 15.91
CA PHE A 122 -4.41 -9.81 15.23
C PHE A 122 -5.65 -9.57 16.09
N VAL A 123 -5.62 -9.96 17.36
CA VAL A 123 -6.72 -9.70 18.31
C VAL A 123 -7.02 -8.20 18.40
N HIS A 124 -5.98 -7.36 18.54
CA HIS A 124 -6.19 -5.91 18.58
C HIS A 124 -6.79 -5.35 17.29
N ILE A 125 -6.41 -5.88 16.12
CA ILE A 125 -6.98 -5.44 14.83
C ILE A 125 -8.46 -5.86 14.75
N GLU A 126 -8.81 -7.11 15.14
CA GLU A 126 -10.18 -7.60 15.10
C GLU A 126 -11.08 -6.88 16.11
N ASP A 127 -10.63 -6.67 17.34
CA ASP A 127 -11.37 -5.96 18.38
C ASP A 127 -11.64 -4.48 18.03
N ASN A 128 -10.95 -3.93 17.04
CA ASN A 128 -11.08 -2.53 16.60
C ASN A 128 -11.35 -2.42 15.09
N ALA A 129 -12.04 -3.40 14.52
CA ALA A 129 -12.33 -3.45 13.08
C ALA A 129 -13.29 -2.33 12.62
N ASP A 130 -13.98 -1.67 13.53
CA ASP A 130 -14.83 -0.50 13.31
C ASP A 130 -14.06 0.83 13.18
N SER A 131 -12.79 0.87 13.57
CA SER A 131 -11.97 2.08 13.44
C SER A 131 -11.70 2.40 11.97
N LYS A 132 -12.01 3.63 11.53
CA LYS A 132 -11.89 4.03 10.13
C LYS A 132 -10.49 3.78 9.55
N TYR A 133 -9.45 4.09 10.31
CA TYR A 133 -8.07 3.90 9.90
C TYR A 133 -7.33 2.97 10.85
N SER A 134 -6.74 1.91 10.30
CA SER A 134 -6.01 0.90 11.07
C SER A 134 -4.71 0.51 10.36
N VAL A 135 -3.58 0.56 11.07
CA VAL A 135 -2.28 0.16 10.55
C VAL A 135 -1.34 -0.22 11.70
N ALA A 136 -0.67 -1.34 11.62
CA ALA A 136 0.34 -1.74 12.58
C ALA A 136 1.75 -1.61 12.00
N TRP A 137 2.66 -0.98 12.76
CA TRP A 137 4.09 -1.17 12.61
C TRP A 137 4.50 -2.46 13.31
N LEU A 138 5.38 -3.26 12.71
CA LEU A 138 5.75 -4.57 13.18
C LEU A 138 7.28 -4.75 13.18
N ASP A 139 7.83 -5.39 14.22
CA ASP A 139 9.22 -5.80 14.28
C ASP A 139 9.38 -7.18 13.63
N CYS A 140 9.87 -7.19 12.38
CA CYS A 140 10.05 -8.41 11.59
C CYS A 140 11.29 -9.24 11.96
N LEU A 141 12.11 -8.78 12.91
CA LEU A 141 13.29 -9.53 13.38
C LEU A 141 13.15 -10.04 14.82
N ALA A 142 12.05 -9.72 15.49
CA ALA A 142 11.72 -10.31 16.77
C ALA A 142 11.44 -11.81 16.60
N THR A 143 11.82 -12.63 17.57
CA THR A 143 11.70 -14.10 17.55
C THR A 143 10.97 -14.62 18.78
N ASP A 144 10.69 -15.90 18.79
CA ASP A 144 10.09 -16.64 19.90
C ASP A 144 8.78 -16.00 20.37
N LYS A 145 8.60 -15.84 21.66
CA LYS A 145 7.39 -15.22 22.25
C LYS A 145 7.14 -13.77 21.84
N ASN A 146 8.13 -13.11 21.20
CA ASN A 146 8.00 -11.73 20.73
C ASN A 146 7.87 -11.65 19.20
N LEU A 147 7.75 -12.77 18.49
CA LEU A 147 7.62 -12.79 17.02
C LEU A 147 6.45 -11.89 16.59
N GLY A 148 6.72 -10.91 15.72
CA GLY A 148 5.72 -9.99 15.24
C GLY A 148 5.20 -8.99 16.26
N ARG A 149 5.95 -8.71 17.36
CA ARG A 149 5.59 -7.62 18.28
C ARG A 149 5.41 -6.32 17.51
N SER A 150 4.41 -5.52 17.87
CA SER A 150 3.95 -4.45 17.01
C SER A 150 3.32 -3.29 17.77
N VAL A 151 3.05 -2.22 17.06
CA VAL A 151 2.27 -1.08 17.53
C VAL A 151 1.17 -0.80 16.52
N LEU A 152 -0.07 -1.02 16.92
CA LEU A 152 -1.26 -0.73 16.11
C LEU A 152 -1.65 0.74 16.32
N TYR A 153 -1.82 1.45 15.22
CA TYR A 153 -2.28 2.83 15.17
C TYR A 153 -3.68 2.87 14.58
N LEU A 154 -4.64 3.22 15.40
CA LEU A 154 -6.02 3.45 15.01
C LEU A 154 -6.26 4.95 14.87
N GLY A 155 -7.09 5.35 13.91
CA GLY A 155 -7.32 6.77 13.64
C GLY A 155 -8.73 7.09 13.20
N GLU A 156 -9.23 8.23 13.70
CA GLU A 156 -10.51 8.84 13.32
C GLU A 156 -10.32 10.33 13.08
N HIS A 157 -11.09 10.92 12.15
CA HIS A 157 -11.10 12.37 12.03
C HIS A 157 -11.57 13.02 13.34
N ALA A 158 -10.80 13.96 13.84
CA ALA A 158 -11.14 14.69 15.07
C ALA A 158 -12.37 15.56 14.84
N ALA A 159 -13.26 15.63 15.82
CA ALA A 159 -14.38 16.55 15.78
C ALA A 159 -13.89 18.01 15.67
N SER A 160 -14.57 18.81 14.88
CA SER A 160 -14.23 20.23 14.72
C SER A 160 -14.84 21.06 15.83
N LYS A 161 -14.03 21.93 16.43
CA LYS A 161 -14.47 23.01 17.33
C LYS A 161 -14.65 24.33 16.58
N ASN A 162 -13.86 24.53 15.53
CA ASN A 162 -13.92 25.70 14.66
C ASN A 162 -13.51 25.29 13.23
N ARG A 163 -14.50 25.08 12.36
CA ARG A 163 -14.30 24.57 11.00
C ARG A 163 -13.27 25.38 10.18
N LYS A 164 -13.21 26.69 10.33
CA LYS A 164 -12.27 27.55 9.59
C LYS A 164 -10.79 27.26 9.94
N THR A 165 -10.49 26.96 11.20
CA THR A 165 -9.13 26.67 11.64
C THR A 165 -8.81 25.18 11.55
N ASP A 166 -9.80 24.33 11.75
CA ASP A 166 -9.62 22.89 11.86
C ASP A 166 -9.53 22.19 10.49
N THR A 167 -9.88 22.87 9.39
CA THR A 167 -9.66 22.39 8.00
C THR A 167 -8.43 23.01 7.35
N MET A 168 -7.57 23.73 8.06
CA MET A 168 -6.30 24.20 7.50
C MET A 168 -5.37 23.03 7.21
N TYR A 169 -4.97 22.88 5.96
CA TYR A 169 -3.98 21.87 5.56
C TYR A 169 -2.57 22.44 5.67
N ARG A 170 -1.72 21.77 6.43
CA ARG A 170 -0.31 22.13 6.60
C ARG A 170 0.56 20.97 6.16
N GLU A 171 1.28 21.15 5.06
CA GLU A 171 2.34 20.22 4.68
C GLU A 171 3.51 20.36 5.66
N ARG A 172 4.05 19.22 6.07
CA ARG A 172 5.28 19.21 6.85
C ARG A 172 6.47 18.97 5.93
N SER A 173 7.42 19.90 5.93
CA SER A 173 8.76 19.67 5.42
C SER A 173 9.64 19.22 6.59
N GLY A 174 10.23 18.03 6.49
CA GLY A 174 11.13 17.50 7.50
C GLY A 174 12.60 17.65 7.10
N LEU A 175 13.49 17.26 8.02
CA LEU A 175 14.91 17.15 7.75
C LEU A 175 15.15 16.03 6.73
N GLY A 176 15.96 16.30 5.71
CA GLY A 176 16.33 15.29 4.72
C GLY A 176 17.51 14.43 5.17
N VAL A 177 17.58 13.20 4.64
CA VAL A 177 18.78 12.36 4.75
C VAL A 177 19.82 12.88 3.77
N PRO A 178 20.93 13.50 4.24
CA PRO A 178 21.84 14.27 3.38
C PRO A 178 22.68 13.39 2.45
N PHE A 179 23.01 12.16 2.86
CA PHE A 179 23.83 11.20 2.11
C PHE A 179 23.32 9.77 2.27
N SER A 180 23.69 8.89 1.36
CA SER A 180 23.35 7.47 1.46
C SER A 180 24.13 6.82 2.61
N ILE A 181 23.41 6.13 3.48
CA ILE A 181 24.04 5.39 4.59
C ILE A 181 24.92 4.26 3.99
N PRO A 182 26.15 4.08 4.49
CA PRO A 182 26.99 2.96 4.06
C PRO A 182 26.25 1.62 4.27
N SER A 183 26.20 0.82 3.22
CA SER A 183 25.34 -0.37 3.19
C SER A 183 25.68 -1.44 4.25
N PHE A 184 26.90 -1.45 4.79
CA PHE A 184 27.31 -2.36 5.87
C PHE A 184 26.66 -2.03 7.22
N LEU A 185 26.18 -0.77 7.40
CA LEU A 185 25.46 -0.36 8.60
C LEU A 185 24.02 -0.90 8.64
N LEU A 186 23.47 -1.33 7.50
CA LEU A 186 22.18 -2.01 7.43
C LEU A 186 22.38 -3.52 7.52
N ASN A 187 22.41 -4.04 8.73
CA ASN A 187 22.57 -5.45 9.04
C ASN A 187 21.59 -5.88 10.13
N LYS A 188 21.50 -7.19 10.41
CA LYS A 188 20.58 -7.76 11.40
C LYS A 188 20.66 -7.02 12.76
N THR A 189 21.88 -6.76 13.26
CA THR A 189 22.06 -6.17 14.59
C THR A 189 21.54 -4.74 14.66
N THR A 190 21.87 -3.89 13.67
CA THR A 190 21.44 -2.49 13.68
C THR A 190 19.94 -2.35 13.50
N VAL A 191 19.34 -3.14 12.60
CA VAL A 191 17.88 -3.15 12.39
C VAL A 191 17.16 -3.68 13.62
N SER A 192 17.62 -4.79 14.22
CA SER A 192 17.02 -5.31 15.46
C SER A 192 17.10 -4.31 16.62
N SER A 193 18.25 -3.63 16.77
CA SER A 193 18.43 -2.60 17.81
C SER A 193 17.51 -1.42 17.61
N PHE A 194 17.35 -0.97 16.35
CA PHE A 194 16.39 0.10 16.00
C PHE A 194 14.97 -0.33 16.33
N ASN A 195 14.55 -1.52 15.86
CA ASN A 195 13.20 -2.03 16.08
C ASN A 195 12.89 -2.19 17.57
N ALA A 196 13.82 -2.73 18.35
CA ALA A 196 13.68 -2.88 19.79
C ALA A 196 13.55 -1.52 20.50
N SER A 197 14.38 -0.55 20.10
CA SER A 197 14.33 0.82 20.65
C SER A 197 13.02 1.52 20.29
N TYR A 198 12.59 1.42 19.03
CA TYR A 198 11.32 2.01 18.57
C TYR A 198 10.14 1.41 19.34
N PHE A 199 10.04 0.09 19.43
CA PHE A 199 9.01 -0.59 20.23
C PHE A 199 9.01 -0.14 21.69
N GLY A 200 10.20 -0.11 22.34
CA GLY A 200 10.34 0.33 23.71
C GLY A 200 9.90 1.79 23.96
N ILE A 201 10.20 2.68 23.00
CA ILE A 201 9.76 4.07 23.04
C ILE A 201 8.22 4.16 22.90
N GLN A 202 7.65 3.45 21.91
CA GLN A 202 6.20 3.48 21.70
C GLN A 202 5.42 2.92 22.88
N LYS A 203 5.93 1.87 23.54
CA LYS A 203 5.33 1.28 24.73
C LYS A 203 5.20 2.27 25.91
N ARG A 204 6.07 3.30 25.96
CA ARG A 204 6.09 4.31 27.04
C ARG A 204 5.32 5.58 26.67
N LYS A 205 4.93 5.75 25.40
CA LYS A 205 4.19 6.93 24.96
C LYS A 205 2.73 6.88 25.39
N LYS A 206 2.11 8.07 25.44
CA LYS A 206 0.66 8.16 25.62
C LYS A 206 -0.05 7.46 24.46
N SER A 207 -1.05 6.66 24.80
CA SER A 207 -1.85 5.91 23.82
C SER A 207 -2.66 6.81 22.89
N ASN A 208 -3.13 7.97 23.36
CA ASN A 208 -3.98 8.88 22.61
C ASN A 208 -3.23 10.17 22.26
N THR A 209 -3.24 10.52 20.98
CA THR A 209 -2.64 11.76 20.45
C THR A 209 -3.51 12.31 19.32
N THR A 210 -3.49 13.64 19.13
CA THR A 210 -4.11 14.27 17.96
C THR A 210 -3.01 14.77 17.03
N LEU A 211 -3.08 14.36 15.75
CA LEU A 211 -2.07 14.65 14.72
C LEU A 211 -2.74 15.35 13.54
N GLY A 212 -2.00 16.19 12.81
CA GLY A 212 -2.43 16.62 11.49
C GLY A 212 -2.48 15.43 10.52
N CYS A 213 -3.43 15.44 9.58
CA CYS A 213 -3.62 14.35 8.61
C CYS A 213 -2.35 14.05 7.81
N ASP A 214 -1.55 15.06 7.45
CA ASP A 214 -0.28 14.86 6.73
C ASP A 214 0.69 13.96 7.52
N ASN A 215 0.82 14.19 8.84
CA ASN A 215 1.67 13.37 9.71
C ASN A 215 1.13 11.94 9.90
N TYR A 216 -0.20 11.80 9.93
CA TYR A 216 -0.83 10.50 10.12
C TYR A 216 -0.76 9.63 8.86
N PHE A 217 -1.10 10.19 7.70
CA PHE A 217 -1.15 9.43 6.44
C PHE A 217 0.22 9.25 5.80
N PHE A 218 1.09 10.25 5.86
CA PHE A 218 2.36 10.30 5.14
C PHE A 218 3.59 10.49 6.05
N PRO A 219 3.81 9.63 7.06
CA PRO A 219 4.90 9.83 8.02
C PRO A 219 6.27 9.83 7.35
N LEU A 220 6.48 9.07 6.27
CA LEU A 220 7.74 9.03 5.53
C LEU A 220 7.96 10.25 4.63
N ASP A 221 6.90 10.86 4.10
CA ASP A 221 7.04 12.07 3.28
C ASP A 221 7.58 13.27 4.09
N SER A 222 7.54 13.19 5.42
CA SER A 222 8.19 14.14 6.30
C SER A 222 9.71 14.02 6.36
N ILE A 223 10.31 12.95 5.80
CA ILE A 223 11.75 12.72 5.76
C ILE A 223 12.18 12.76 4.30
N SER A 224 12.74 13.89 3.86
CA SER A 224 13.23 14.00 2.48
C SER A 224 14.37 13.02 2.23
N ASN A 225 14.37 12.37 1.06
CA ASN A 225 15.37 11.37 0.68
C ASN A 225 15.52 10.19 1.65
N TRP A 226 14.44 9.77 2.32
CA TRP A 226 14.47 8.64 3.26
C TRP A 226 14.98 7.34 2.63
N ASN A 227 14.83 7.18 1.31
CA ASN A 227 15.38 6.06 0.55
C ASN A 227 16.91 5.91 0.69
N ARG A 228 17.65 7.00 0.97
CA ARG A 228 19.10 6.98 1.23
C ARG A 228 19.48 6.19 2.49
N LEU A 229 18.52 5.91 3.37
CA LEU A 229 18.71 5.01 4.51
C LEU A 229 19.07 3.59 4.08
N TYR A 230 18.68 3.16 2.87
CA TYR A 230 18.99 1.83 2.33
C TYR A 230 20.30 1.75 1.53
N GLY A 231 21.07 2.84 1.50
CA GLY A 231 22.34 2.92 0.79
C GLY A 231 22.19 3.23 -0.70
N SER A 232 23.34 3.25 -1.42
CA SER A 232 23.41 3.66 -2.83
C SER A 232 22.71 2.70 -3.81
N LYS A 233 22.54 1.42 -3.44
CA LYS A 233 21.84 0.42 -4.26
C LYS A 233 20.32 0.47 -4.10
N GLY A 234 19.82 1.31 -3.19
CA GLY A 234 18.40 1.44 -2.91
C GLY A 234 17.79 0.23 -2.20
N PHE A 235 16.49 0.06 -2.38
CA PHE A 235 15.71 -0.97 -1.70
C PHE A 235 14.66 -1.57 -2.63
N LEU A 236 14.15 -2.74 -2.26
CA LEU A 236 12.97 -3.37 -2.84
C LEU A 236 11.87 -3.39 -1.79
N GLN A 237 10.65 -3.08 -2.21
CA GLN A 237 9.47 -3.32 -1.39
C GLN A 237 8.91 -4.70 -1.73
N TYR A 238 8.57 -5.46 -0.71
CA TYR A 238 7.87 -6.72 -0.82
C TYR A 238 6.54 -6.59 -0.10
N GLN A 239 5.45 -6.78 -0.82
CA GLN A 239 4.11 -6.69 -0.24
C GLN A 239 3.24 -7.81 -0.76
N PHE A 240 2.55 -8.47 0.15
CA PHE A 240 1.60 -9.53 -0.14
C PHE A 240 0.34 -9.40 0.70
N VAL A 241 -0.70 -10.12 0.32
CA VAL A 241 -1.91 -10.35 1.12
C VAL A 241 -2.17 -11.84 1.21
N ILE A 242 -2.54 -12.30 2.41
CA ILE A 242 -3.00 -13.67 2.68
C ILE A 242 -4.45 -13.59 3.17
N PRO A 243 -5.36 -14.47 2.67
CA PRO A 243 -6.74 -14.56 3.16
C PRO A 243 -6.84 -14.78 4.67
N ASN A 244 -7.97 -14.37 5.26
CA ASN A 244 -8.17 -14.40 6.71
C ASN A 244 -7.86 -15.77 7.32
N GLU A 245 -8.27 -16.86 6.66
CA GLU A 245 -8.18 -18.25 7.15
C GLU A 245 -6.74 -18.72 7.37
N GLY A 246 -5.80 -18.28 6.52
CA GLY A 246 -4.38 -18.65 6.61
C GLY A 246 -3.46 -17.52 7.08
N ALA A 247 -4.01 -16.33 7.37
CA ALA A 247 -3.19 -15.13 7.54
C ALA A 247 -2.22 -15.19 8.73
N LEU A 248 -2.69 -15.64 9.89
CA LEU A 248 -1.82 -15.72 11.08
C LEU A 248 -0.68 -16.70 10.87
N GLU A 249 -0.98 -17.90 10.34
CA GLU A 249 0.02 -18.94 10.08
C GLU A 249 1.00 -18.53 8.98
N GLY A 250 0.49 -18.05 7.85
CA GLY A 250 1.31 -17.64 6.72
C GLY A 250 2.22 -16.46 7.05
N ILE A 251 1.72 -15.44 7.75
CA ILE A 251 2.54 -14.29 8.19
C ILE A 251 3.56 -14.74 9.25
N THR A 252 3.22 -15.65 10.15
CA THR A 252 4.16 -16.25 11.10
C THR A 252 5.32 -16.90 10.34
N SER A 253 5.04 -17.79 9.37
CA SER A 253 6.05 -18.48 8.56
C SER A 253 6.94 -17.50 7.78
N VAL A 254 6.37 -16.43 7.22
CA VAL A 254 7.14 -15.37 6.56
C VAL A 254 8.08 -14.67 7.53
N LEU A 255 7.61 -14.30 8.72
CA LEU A 255 8.43 -13.61 9.73
C LEU A 255 9.55 -14.51 10.28
N GLU A 256 9.28 -15.79 10.53
CA GLU A 256 10.28 -16.77 10.95
C GLU A 256 11.39 -16.91 9.91
N LYS A 257 11.01 -17.01 8.62
CA LYS A 257 11.97 -17.10 7.51
C LYS A 257 12.83 -15.85 7.40
N ILE A 258 12.25 -14.65 7.55
CA ILE A 258 12.97 -13.38 7.55
C ILE A 258 13.96 -13.30 8.73
N ALA A 259 13.51 -13.68 9.93
CA ALA A 259 14.34 -13.65 11.14
C ALA A 259 15.50 -14.67 11.06
N GLU A 260 15.26 -15.88 10.52
CA GLU A 260 16.28 -16.90 10.24
C GLU A 260 17.37 -16.33 9.33
N LYS A 261 16.99 -15.77 8.18
CA LYS A 261 17.93 -15.18 7.21
C LYS A 261 18.54 -13.87 7.68
N GLY A 262 18.03 -13.25 8.74
CA GLY A 262 18.53 -12.00 9.30
C GLY A 262 18.39 -10.79 8.37
N LYS A 263 17.45 -10.85 7.40
CA LYS A 263 17.16 -9.78 6.45
C LYS A 263 16.00 -8.92 6.99
N GLY A 264 16.31 -7.97 7.85
CA GLY A 264 15.31 -7.14 8.50
C GLY A 264 14.96 -5.88 7.74
N SER A 265 13.78 -5.39 8.07
CA SER A 265 13.27 -4.08 7.70
C SER A 265 12.97 -3.26 8.96
N PHE A 266 13.26 -1.97 8.97
CA PHE A 266 12.79 -1.07 10.02
C PHE A 266 11.40 -0.48 9.67
N LEU A 267 10.94 -0.68 8.45
CA LEU A 267 9.60 -0.34 8.02
C LEU A 267 8.86 -1.61 7.59
N THR A 268 8.18 -2.21 8.54
CA THR A 268 7.28 -3.34 8.28
C THR A 268 5.88 -2.92 8.71
N VAL A 269 4.92 -3.10 7.82
CA VAL A 269 3.56 -2.60 8.02
C VAL A 269 2.55 -3.72 7.78
N LEU A 270 1.71 -3.98 8.78
CA LEU A 270 0.59 -4.92 8.71
C LEU A 270 -0.74 -4.15 8.67
N LYS A 271 -1.67 -4.58 7.81
CA LYS A 271 -3.03 -4.05 7.72
C LYS A 271 -4.03 -5.16 7.44
N LYS A 272 -5.26 -4.99 7.92
CA LYS A 272 -6.41 -5.80 7.51
C LYS A 272 -7.05 -5.19 6.26
N PHE A 273 -7.44 -6.03 5.32
CA PHE A 273 -8.25 -5.68 4.18
C PHE A 273 -9.67 -6.20 4.36
N GLY A 274 -10.65 -5.47 3.84
CA GLY A 274 -12.03 -5.91 3.65
C GLY A 274 -12.21 -6.61 2.32
N ASP A 275 -13.45 -6.64 1.84
CA ASP A 275 -13.84 -7.38 0.66
C ASP A 275 -13.08 -7.00 -0.60
N SER A 276 -12.92 -7.97 -1.50
CA SER A 276 -12.37 -7.77 -2.82
C SER A 276 -13.34 -6.97 -3.68
N ASN A 277 -12.82 -6.20 -4.62
CA ASN A 277 -13.61 -5.64 -5.71
C ASN A 277 -13.59 -6.55 -6.96
N GLU A 278 -14.31 -6.15 -8.00
CA GLU A 278 -14.42 -6.89 -9.26
C GLU A 278 -13.31 -6.55 -10.29
N ASN A 279 -12.35 -5.70 -9.93
CA ASN A 279 -11.25 -5.32 -10.81
C ASN A 279 -10.30 -6.51 -11.02
N LEU A 280 -9.96 -6.80 -12.29
CA LEU A 280 -9.39 -8.08 -12.68
C LEU A 280 -8.01 -8.36 -12.09
N LEU A 281 -7.15 -7.34 -12.01
CA LEU A 281 -5.79 -7.43 -11.45
C LEU A 281 -5.63 -6.63 -10.16
N SER A 282 -6.73 -6.28 -9.47
CA SER A 282 -6.64 -5.61 -8.18
C SER A 282 -5.92 -6.48 -7.16
N PHE A 283 -5.02 -5.86 -6.39
CA PHE A 283 -4.24 -6.54 -5.36
C PHE A 283 -5.05 -6.88 -4.13
N ALA A 284 -5.91 -5.94 -3.70
CA ALA A 284 -6.59 -6.05 -2.42
C ALA A 284 -7.68 -7.13 -2.46
N ARG A 285 -7.69 -7.95 -1.42
CA ARG A 285 -8.70 -8.99 -1.15
C ARG A 285 -8.85 -9.17 0.35
N SER A 286 -9.97 -9.73 0.78
CA SER A 286 -10.23 -9.99 2.20
C SER A 286 -9.09 -10.79 2.82
N GLY A 287 -8.47 -10.26 3.89
CA GLY A 287 -7.29 -10.85 4.49
C GLY A 287 -6.35 -9.83 5.14
N TYR A 288 -5.12 -10.24 5.35
CA TYR A 288 -4.08 -9.41 5.95
C TYR A 288 -2.92 -9.18 4.99
N THR A 289 -2.53 -7.93 4.85
CA THR A 289 -1.39 -7.53 4.00
C THR A 289 -0.19 -7.12 4.85
N LEU A 290 0.97 -7.68 4.51
CA LEU A 290 2.26 -7.31 5.10
C LEU A 290 3.13 -6.63 4.04
N THR A 291 3.71 -5.48 4.40
CA THR A 291 4.65 -4.73 3.55
C THR A 291 6.00 -4.65 4.24
N LEU A 292 7.07 -4.95 3.51
CA LEU A 292 8.44 -4.90 4.00
C LEU A 292 9.33 -4.17 3.00
N ASP A 293 10.27 -3.39 3.51
CA ASP A 293 11.29 -2.72 2.71
C ASP A 293 12.65 -3.39 2.94
N PHE A 294 13.20 -4.02 1.93
CA PHE A 294 14.49 -4.70 2.02
C PHE A 294 15.58 -3.94 1.27
N LYS A 295 16.77 -3.85 1.84
CA LYS A 295 17.96 -3.39 1.15
C LYS A 295 18.19 -4.22 -0.11
N ASN A 296 18.43 -3.56 -1.24
CA ASN A 296 18.70 -4.24 -2.51
C ASN A 296 20.11 -4.84 -2.50
N GLU A 297 20.19 -6.19 -2.44
CA GLU A 297 21.41 -6.96 -2.49
C GLU A 297 21.15 -8.37 -3.07
N PRO A 298 22.16 -9.02 -3.72
CA PRO A 298 21.94 -10.32 -4.38
C PRO A 298 21.39 -11.41 -3.46
N ALA A 299 21.82 -11.44 -2.20
CA ALA A 299 21.36 -12.43 -1.22
C ALA A 299 19.90 -12.26 -0.78
N LEU A 300 19.21 -11.19 -1.22
CA LEU A 300 17.79 -10.98 -0.96
C LEU A 300 16.91 -11.85 -1.88
N PHE A 301 17.30 -12.03 -3.13
CA PHE A 301 16.42 -12.65 -4.16
C PHE A 301 15.99 -14.08 -3.81
N PRO A 302 16.90 -15.00 -3.39
CA PRO A 302 16.47 -16.34 -2.97
C PRO A 302 15.51 -16.32 -1.77
N LEU A 303 15.68 -15.38 -0.83
CA LEU A 303 14.73 -15.23 0.27
C LEU A 303 13.35 -14.83 -0.26
N LEU A 304 13.28 -13.86 -1.19
CA LEU A 304 11.98 -13.43 -1.74
C LEU A 304 11.29 -14.55 -2.54
N GLU A 305 12.05 -15.44 -3.20
CA GLU A 305 11.51 -16.64 -3.85
C GLU A 305 10.94 -17.62 -2.82
N ASP A 306 11.65 -17.88 -1.72
CA ASP A 306 11.13 -18.68 -0.60
C ASP A 306 9.83 -18.07 -0.03
N LEU A 307 9.80 -16.74 0.15
CA LEU A 307 8.61 -16.04 0.65
C LEU A 307 7.42 -16.14 -0.32
N ASP A 308 7.66 -16.10 -1.63
CA ASP A 308 6.60 -16.28 -2.62
C ASP A 308 5.92 -17.64 -2.47
N GLN A 309 6.70 -18.70 -2.25
CA GLN A 309 6.14 -20.05 -2.07
C GLN A 309 5.30 -20.13 -0.78
N ILE A 310 5.73 -19.49 0.31
CA ILE A 310 4.94 -19.41 1.53
C ILE A 310 3.62 -18.67 1.27
N VAL A 311 3.68 -17.52 0.58
CA VAL A 311 2.49 -16.72 0.26
C VAL A 311 1.52 -17.52 -0.61
N LEU A 312 2.01 -18.22 -1.65
CA LEU A 312 1.18 -19.06 -2.51
C LEU A 312 0.57 -20.25 -1.78
N ALA A 313 1.32 -20.90 -0.86
CA ALA A 313 0.83 -22.02 -0.06
C ALA A 313 -0.35 -21.64 0.85
N HIS A 314 -0.51 -20.35 1.14
CA HIS A 314 -1.62 -19.78 1.90
C HIS A 314 -2.60 -18.98 1.00
N ASP A 315 -2.73 -19.35 -0.28
CA ASP A 315 -3.61 -18.67 -1.26
C ASP A 315 -3.39 -17.16 -1.34
N GLY A 316 -2.19 -16.69 -1.05
CA GLY A 316 -1.85 -15.28 -1.02
C GLY A 316 -1.57 -14.70 -2.41
N ARG A 317 -1.35 -13.39 -2.45
CA ARG A 317 -1.11 -12.61 -3.66
C ARG A 317 -0.05 -11.55 -3.40
N LEU A 318 0.88 -11.37 -4.36
CA LEU A 318 1.86 -10.28 -4.30
C LEU A 318 1.33 -9.02 -4.98
N TYR A 319 1.75 -7.85 -4.49
CA TYR A 319 1.29 -6.56 -5.02
C TYR A 319 2.09 -6.13 -6.26
N LEU A 320 1.43 -6.06 -7.41
CA LEU A 320 2.05 -5.67 -8.68
C LEU A 320 2.74 -4.30 -8.63
N ALA A 321 2.15 -3.32 -7.94
CA ALA A 321 2.74 -1.98 -7.82
C ALA A 321 4.02 -1.93 -6.94
N LYS A 322 4.38 -3.02 -6.27
CA LYS A 322 5.61 -3.17 -5.47
C LYS A 322 6.54 -4.23 -6.03
N ASP A 323 6.10 -4.93 -7.07
CA ASP A 323 6.84 -6.03 -7.64
C ASP A 323 7.94 -5.55 -8.59
N ALA A 324 9.14 -6.10 -8.40
CA ALA A 324 10.30 -5.87 -9.25
C ALA A 324 10.87 -7.16 -9.85
N ARG A 325 10.34 -8.38 -9.47
CA ARG A 325 11.02 -9.63 -9.78
C ARG A 325 10.13 -10.89 -9.84
N MET A 326 8.85 -10.81 -9.46
CA MET A 326 7.91 -11.95 -9.44
C MET A 326 7.93 -12.70 -10.78
N SER A 327 7.96 -14.03 -10.75
CA SER A 327 7.91 -14.83 -11.98
C SER A 327 6.51 -14.87 -12.59
N GLU A 328 6.41 -15.26 -13.85
CA GLU A 328 5.15 -15.44 -14.54
C GLU A 328 4.28 -16.52 -13.86
N GLU A 329 4.90 -17.63 -13.39
CA GLU A 329 4.18 -18.70 -12.70
C GLU A 329 3.56 -18.20 -11.40
N VAL A 330 4.31 -17.46 -10.58
CA VAL A 330 3.81 -16.88 -9.32
C VAL A 330 2.68 -15.88 -9.60
N PHE A 331 2.82 -15.05 -10.62
CA PHE A 331 1.78 -14.13 -11.05
C PHE A 331 0.49 -14.86 -11.41
N LYS A 332 0.56 -15.82 -12.35
CA LYS A 332 -0.61 -16.57 -12.83
C LYS A 332 -1.29 -17.36 -11.71
N ALA A 333 -0.51 -17.95 -10.80
CA ALA A 333 -1.05 -18.66 -9.65
C ALA A 333 -1.81 -17.74 -8.69
N SER A 334 -1.34 -16.49 -8.50
CA SER A 334 -1.92 -15.57 -7.52
C SER A 334 -3.02 -14.64 -8.07
N TYR A 335 -3.16 -14.52 -9.41
CA TYR A 335 -4.14 -13.65 -10.07
C TYR A 335 -5.08 -14.44 -10.99
N PRO A 336 -6.14 -15.07 -10.47
CA PRO A 336 -6.96 -16.01 -11.23
C PRO A 336 -7.69 -15.39 -12.43
N ASN A 337 -7.90 -14.06 -12.42
CA ASN A 337 -8.57 -13.34 -13.52
C ASN A 337 -7.61 -12.85 -14.62
N TRP A 338 -6.35 -13.27 -14.62
CA TRP A 338 -5.36 -12.79 -15.60
C TRP A 338 -5.75 -13.15 -17.06
N GLU A 339 -6.35 -14.30 -17.32
CA GLU A 339 -6.82 -14.70 -18.68
C GLU A 339 -7.97 -13.80 -19.17
N ARG A 340 -8.92 -13.49 -18.28
CA ARG A 340 -10.00 -12.55 -18.58
C ARG A 340 -9.45 -11.16 -18.84
N PHE A 341 -8.47 -10.72 -18.06
CA PHE A 341 -7.76 -9.47 -18.29
C PHE A 341 -7.11 -9.44 -19.68
N MET A 342 -6.40 -10.52 -20.07
CA MET A 342 -5.75 -10.64 -21.36
C MET A 342 -6.74 -10.60 -22.54
N THR A 343 -7.91 -11.22 -22.37
CA THR A 343 -8.98 -11.16 -23.37
C THR A 343 -9.41 -9.72 -23.64
N ILE A 344 -9.61 -8.93 -22.59
CA ILE A 344 -10.00 -7.52 -22.72
C ILE A 344 -8.84 -6.69 -23.26
N LYS A 345 -7.64 -6.85 -22.73
CA LYS A 345 -6.45 -6.14 -23.21
C LYS A 345 -6.23 -6.36 -24.70
N ASN A 346 -6.26 -7.60 -25.17
CA ASN A 346 -6.04 -7.93 -26.60
C ASN A 346 -7.12 -7.37 -27.51
N LYS A 347 -8.36 -7.22 -27.03
CA LYS A 347 -9.44 -6.56 -27.76
C LYS A 347 -9.14 -5.07 -28.03
N TYR A 348 -8.55 -4.36 -27.08
CA TYR A 348 -8.32 -2.91 -27.15
C TYR A 348 -6.88 -2.53 -27.50
N ASP A 349 -5.93 -3.45 -27.36
CA ASP A 349 -4.51 -3.27 -27.68
C ASP A 349 -3.91 -4.57 -28.27
N PRO A 350 -4.36 -4.99 -29.49
CA PRO A 350 -3.91 -6.24 -30.09
C PRO A 350 -2.41 -6.23 -30.46
N ASP A 351 -1.84 -5.05 -30.69
CA ASP A 351 -0.44 -4.87 -31.09
C ASP A 351 0.51 -4.71 -29.89
N ASN A 352 0.03 -4.86 -28.64
CA ASN A 352 0.81 -4.66 -27.43
C ASN A 352 1.52 -3.29 -27.36
N ARG A 353 0.86 -2.20 -27.80
CA ARG A 353 1.42 -0.84 -27.73
C ARG A 353 1.62 -0.37 -26.30
N PHE A 354 0.76 -0.84 -25.39
CA PHE A 354 0.91 -0.61 -23.96
C PHE A 354 1.62 -1.81 -23.33
N ALA A 355 2.93 -1.68 -23.15
CA ALA A 355 3.80 -2.70 -22.62
C ALA A 355 4.78 -2.10 -21.58
N SER A 356 5.31 -2.92 -20.72
CA SER A 356 6.32 -2.56 -19.74
C SER A 356 7.27 -3.74 -19.49
N LEU A 357 8.42 -3.49 -18.86
CA LEU A 357 9.31 -4.58 -18.44
C LEU A 357 8.60 -5.56 -17.50
N GLN A 358 7.69 -5.06 -16.66
CA GLN A 358 6.90 -5.91 -15.77
C GLN A 358 5.92 -6.77 -16.56
N SER A 359 5.15 -6.17 -17.50
CA SER A 359 4.17 -6.93 -18.25
C SER A 359 4.82 -8.02 -19.14
N ASN A 360 5.99 -7.74 -19.73
CA ASN A 360 6.76 -8.73 -20.48
C ASN A 360 7.22 -9.88 -19.56
N ARG A 361 7.76 -9.58 -18.39
CA ARG A 361 8.21 -10.59 -17.43
C ARG A 361 7.07 -11.46 -16.90
N LEU A 362 5.86 -10.90 -16.78
CA LEU A 362 4.67 -11.59 -16.27
C LEU A 362 3.87 -12.31 -17.36
N GLY A 363 4.33 -12.28 -18.63
CA GLY A 363 3.63 -12.91 -19.76
C GLY A 363 2.33 -12.22 -20.15
N LEU A 364 2.16 -10.94 -19.80
CA LEU A 364 1.00 -10.11 -20.18
C LEU A 364 1.21 -9.36 -21.50
N THR A 365 2.44 -9.24 -21.95
CA THR A 365 2.81 -8.67 -23.26
C THR A 365 4.04 -9.43 -23.80
N GLN A 366 4.14 -9.56 -25.12
CA GLN A 366 5.27 -10.19 -25.81
C GLN A 366 5.96 -9.18 -26.70
#